data_ecc15f8286e983659479af900adcae9c
#
_entry.id   ecc15f8286e983659479af900adcae9c
#
_cell.length_a   1.000
_cell.length_b   1.000
_cell.length_c   1.000
_cell.angle_alpha   90.00
_cell.angle_beta   90.00
_cell.angle_gamma   90.00
#
_symmetry.space_group_name_H-M   'P 1'
#
loop_
_entity.id
_entity.type
_entity.pdbx_description
1 polymer ?
#
loop_
_entity_poly.entity_id
_entity_poly.type
_entity_poly.pdbx_seq_one_letter_code
_entity_poly.pdbx_strand_id
1 'polypeptide(L)' 'MATVRKDNGDLEKIRFEATVNQVRTLADGGIRVVFDLPEEAVPQMAMLAEVRRLGWILSVECGKSI' A
#
# COMPACT_ATOMS: atom_id res chain seq x y z
N MET A 1 6.34 5.55 2.27
CA MET A 1 5.18 6.44 2.31
C MET A 1 4.27 6.15 1.14
N ALA A 2 2.98 6.20 1.34
CA ALA A 2 2.00 5.91 0.31
C ALA A 2 1.01 7.06 0.18
N THR A 3 0.54 7.30 -1.04
CA THR A 3 -0.49 8.30 -1.34
C THR A 3 -1.70 7.60 -1.92
N VAL A 4 -2.86 7.86 -1.36
CA VAL A 4 -4.12 7.27 -1.81
C VAL A 4 -4.86 8.29 -2.66
N ARG A 5 -5.29 7.88 -3.85
CA ARG A 5 -6.18 8.68 -4.69
C ARG A 5 -7.60 8.15 -4.56
N LYS A 6 -8.47 8.97 -4.00
CA LYS A 6 -9.88 8.65 -3.84
C LYS A 6 -10.65 8.99 -5.11
N ASP A 7 -11.84 8.42 -5.26
CA ASP A 7 -12.70 8.62 -6.43
C ASP A 7 -13.06 10.09 -6.67
N ASN A 8 -13.13 10.89 -5.60
CA ASN A 8 -13.45 12.32 -5.67
C ASN A 8 -12.24 13.19 -6.00
N GLY A 9 -11.09 12.61 -6.26
CA GLY A 9 -9.85 13.32 -6.58
C GLY A 9 -9.04 13.76 -5.37
N ASP A 10 -9.51 13.53 -4.16
CA ASP A 10 -8.75 13.84 -2.95
C ASP A 10 -7.54 12.93 -2.82
N LEU A 11 -6.47 13.48 -2.25
CA LEU A 11 -5.24 12.73 -1.96
C LEU A 11 -5.07 12.63 -0.46
N GLU A 12 -4.73 11.43 0.01
CA GLU A 12 -4.45 11.17 1.41
C GLU A 12 -3.13 10.41 1.52
N LYS A 13 -2.30 10.79 2.47
CA LYS A 13 -1.00 10.15 2.68
C LYS A 13 -1.07 9.19 3.85
N ILE A 14 -0.53 7.99 3.63
CA ILE A 14 -0.38 6.98 4.68
C ILE A 14 1.11 6.72 4.85
N ARG A 15 1.59 6.80 6.07
CA ARG A 15 2.99 6.55 6.39
C ARG A 15 3.11 5.25 7.16
N PHE A 16 3.96 4.35 6.68
CA PHE A 16 4.20 3.09 7.35
C PHE A 16 5.57 2.54 6.98
N GLU A 17 6.09 1.68 7.84
CA GLU A 17 7.26 0.87 7.56
C GLU A 17 6.81 -0.55 7.25
N ALA A 18 7.45 -1.16 6.25
CA ALA A 18 7.09 -2.51 5.85
C ALA A 18 8.29 -3.20 5.21
N THR A 19 8.27 -4.53 5.25
CA THR A 19 9.20 -5.34 4.48
C THR A 19 8.47 -5.96 3.31
N VAL A 20 9.16 -6.12 2.19
CA VAL A 20 8.59 -6.80 1.03
C VAL A 20 8.69 -8.31 1.26
N ASN A 21 7.55 -8.94 1.43
CA ASN A 21 7.48 -10.39 1.65
C ASN A 21 7.63 -11.15 0.34
N GLN A 22 6.92 -10.71 -0.69
CA GLN A 22 6.85 -11.46 -1.94
C GLN A 22 6.59 -10.52 -3.11
N VAL A 23 7.22 -10.83 -4.24
CA VAL A 23 6.94 -10.18 -5.52
C VAL A 23 6.62 -11.29 -6.52
N ARG A 24 5.47 -11.20 -7.19
CA ARG A 24 5.02 -12.21 -8.14
C ARG A 24 4.58 -11.56 -9.43
N THR A 25 4.88 -12.21 -10.56
CA THR A 25 4.27 -11.86 -11.84
C THR A 25 2.97 -12.65 -12.00
N LEU A 26 1.96 -11.99 -12.55
CA LEU A 26 0.67 -12.60 -12.80
C LEU A 26 0.57 -13.05 -14.24
N ALA A 27 -0.35 -13.98 -14.52
CA ALA A 27 -0.52 -14.55 -15.87
C ALA A 27 -0.90 -13.52 -16.93
N ASP A 28 -1.54 -12.42 -16.50
CA ASP A 28 -1.94 -11.32 -17.40
C ASP A 28 -0.84 -10.27 -17.61
N GLY A 29 0.35 -10.51 -17.09
CA GLY A 29 1.47 -9.56 -17.15
C GLY A 29 1.53 -8.57 -16.01
N GLY A 30 0.57 -8.58 -15.10
CA GLY A 30 0.60 -7.75 -13.92
C GLY A 30 1.62 -8.21 -12.89
N ILE A 31 1.87 -7.37 -11.89
CA ILE A 31 2.80 -7.68 -10.79
C ILE A 31 2.07 -7.52 -9.47
N ARG A 32 2.20 -8.52 -8.61
CA ARG A 32 1.65 -8.48 -7.25
C ARG A 32 2.78 -8.37 -6.25
N VAL A 33 2.66 -7.41 -5.34
CA VAL A 33 3.62 -7.21 -4.25
C VAL A 33 2.92 -7.38 -2.92
N VAL A 34 3.52 -8.18 -2.03
CA VAL A 34 3.00 -8.41 -0.68
C VAL A 34 3.96 -7.80 0.32
N PHE A 35 3.42 -6.98 1.21
CA PHE A 35 4.18 -6.32 2.27
C PHE A 35 3.80 -6.91 3.63
N ASP A 36 4.80 -7.01 4.52
CA ASP A 36 4.58 -7.31 5.92
C ASP A 36 4.78 -6.02 6.73
N LEU A 37 3.77 -5.65 7.50
CA LEU A 37 3.81 -4.49 8.37
C LEU A 37 3.97 -4.93 9.82
N PRO A 38 4.65 -4.12 10.67
CA PRO A 38 4.77 -4.45 12.09
C PRO A 38 3.42 -4.33 12.81
N GLU A 39 3.32 -4.94 13.99
CA GLU A 39 2.08 -4.96 14.78
C GLU A 39 1.55 -3.56 15.10
N GLU A 40 2.43 -2.60 15.33
CA GLU A 40 2.03 -1.22 15.63
C GLU A 40 1.42 -0.49 14.43
N ALA A 41 1.45 -1.09 13.24
CA ALA A 41 0.88 -0.49 12.03
C ALA A 41 -0.60 -0.85 11.83
N VAL A 42 -1.31 -1.23 12.89
CA VAL A 42 -2.74 -1.57 12.80
C VAL A 42 -3.60 -0.43 12.22
N PRO A 43 -3.40 0.85 12.61
CA PRO A 43 -4.17 1.93 12.00
C PRO A 43 -3.92 2.06 10.49
N GLN A 44 -2.67 1.89 10.06
CA GLN A 44 -2.31 1.95 8.64
C GLN A 44 -2.90 0.76 7.88
N MET A 45 -2.91 -0.42 8.50
CA MET A 45 -3.52 -1.61 7.92
C MET A 45 -5.01 -1.39 7.67
N ALA A 46 -5.72 -0.78 8.62
CA ALA A 46 -7.13 -0.48 8.46
C ALA A 46 -7.38 0.46 7.28
N MET A 47 -6.53 1.48 7.09
CA MET A 47 -6.62 2.39 5.97
C MET A 47 -6.35 1.69 4.64
N LEU A 48 -5.36 0.79 4.60
CA LEU A 48 -5.05 0.02 3.39
C LEU A 48 -6.20 -0.92 3.02
N ALA A 49 -6.85 -1.52 4.02
CA ALA A 49 -8.02 -2.37 3.79
C ALA A 49 -9.18 -1.56 3.19
N GLU A 50 -9.36 -0.31 3.64
CA GLU A 50 -10.35 0.60 3.09
C GLU A 50 -10.05 0.94 1.62
N VAL A 51 -8.78 1.22 1.31
CA VAL A 51 -8.33 1.47 -0.06
C VAL A 51 -8.69 0.30 -0.96
N ARG A 52 -8.45 -0.93 -0.51
CA ARG A 52 -8.78 -2.14 -1.26
C ARG A 52 -10.27 -2.29 -1.47
N ARG A 53 -11.05 -2.09 -0.40
CA ARG A 53 -12.50 -2.26 -0.42
C ARG A 53 -13.17 -1.28 -1.37
N LEU A 54 -12.69 -0.04 -1.40
CA LEU A 54 -13.27 1.03 -2.20
C LEU A 54 -12.66 1.16 -3.60
N GLY A 55 -11.63 0.36 -3.90
CA GLY A 55 -10.99 0.39 -5.21
C GLY A 55 -10.17 1.66 -5.48
N TRP A 56 -9.71 2.33 -4.44
CA TRP A 56 -8.88 3.53 -4.60
C TRP A 56 -7.48 3.15 -5.09
N ILE A 57 -6.81 4.11 -5.72
CA ILE A 57 -5.46 3.91 -6.25
C ILE A 57 -4.44 4.31 -5.19
N LEU A 58 -3.47 3.43 -4.96
CA LEU A 58 -2.38 3.65 -4.03
C LEU A 58 -1.09 3.87 -4.80
N SER A 59 -0.44 5.02 -4.57
CA SER A 59 0.89 5.29 -5.10
C SER A 59 1.90 5.15 -3.96
N VAL A 60 2.93 4.33 -4.17
CA VAL A 60 3.89 4.00 -3.12
C VAL A 60 5.26 4.54 -3.50
N GLU A 61 5.87 5.28 -2.57
CA GLU A 61 7.27 5.70 -2.67
C GLU A 61 8.08 4.92 -1.65
N CYS A 62 9.18 4.33 -2.10
CA CYS A 62 10.06 3.55 -1.24
C CYS A 62 11.33 4.33 -0.94
N GLY A 63 11.59 4.53 0.36
CA GLY A 63 12.85 5.08 0.83
C GLY A 63 13.60 4.01 1.60
N LYS A 64 14.92 3.98 1.44
CA LYS A 64 15.76 3.08 2.24
C LYS A 64 15.97 3.70 3.62
N SER A 65 15.64 2.90 4.64
CA SER A 65 15.99 3.22 6.02
C SER A 65 17.18 2.34 6.39
N ILE A 66 18.27 2.97 6.72
CA ILE A 66 19.51 2.26 7.08
C ILE A 66 19.73 2.37 8.57
#